data_46b12534581374492a4128c7063284f0
#
_entry.id   46b12534581374492a4128c7063284f0
#
_cell.length_a   1.000
_cell.length_b   1.000
_cell.length_c   1.000
_cell.angle_alpha   90.00
_cell.angle_beta   90.00
_cell.angle_gamma   90.00
#
_symmetry.space_group_name_H-M   'P 1'
#
loop_
_entity.id
_entity.type
_entity.pdbx_description
1 polymer ?
#
loop_
_entity_poly.entity_id
_entity_poly.type
_entity_poly.pdbx_seq_one_letter_code
_entity_poly.pdbx_strand_id
1 'polypeptide(L)' 'MKKSTIQAQKVLTIVSVVLFLIKIVAWYMTHSVAILTDALESIVN' A
#
# COMPACT_ATOMS: atom_id res chain seq x y z
N MET A 1 24.53 -4.21 10.08
CA MET A 1 23.23 -4.66 10.54
C MET A 1 22.17 -3.56 10.49
N LYS A 2 22.50 -2.39 11.04
CA LYS A 2 21.54 -1.28 11.04
C LYS A 2 21.17 -0.84 9.62
N LYS A 3 22.12 -0.87 8.69
CA LYS A 3 21.84 -0.53 7.30
C LYS A 3 20.85 -1.49 6.67
N SER A 4 20.96 -2.78 6.97
CA SER A 4 20.04 -3.78 6.44
C SER A 4 18.63 -3.55 6.94
N THR A 5 18.47 -3.20 8.21
CA THR A 5 17.17 -2.92 8.79
C THR A 5 16.53 -1.69 8.16
N ILE A 6 17.33 -0.63 7.97
CA ILE A 6 16.84 0.60 7.36
C ILE A 6 16.44 0.36 5.90
N GLN A 7 17.27 -0.39 5.16
CA GLN A 7 16.97 -0.70 3.77
C GLN A 7 15.71 -1.56 3.64
N ALA A 8 15.58 -2.57 4.49
CA ALA A 8 14.40 -3.43 4.48
C ALA A 8 13.14 -2.63 4.76
N GLN A 9 13.20 -1.75 5.77
CA GLN A 9 12.06 -0.91 6.11
C GLN A 9 11.72 0.06 4.98
N LYS A 10 12.74 0.62 4.34
CA LYS A 10 12.52 1.53 3.21
C LYS A 10 11.87 0.81 2.05
N VAL A 11 12.33 -0.39 1.72
CA VAL A 11 11.75 -1.19 0.64
C VAL A 11 10.29 -1.53 0.96
N LEU A 12 10.02 -1.95 2.19
CA LEU A 12 8.65 -2.26 2.60
C LEU A 12 7.74 -1.05 2.47
N THR A 13 8.21 0.13 2.86
CA THR A 13 7.43 1.36 2.75
C THR A 13 7.12 1.67 1.29
N ILE A 14 8.13 1.58 0.42
CA ILE A 14 7.95 1.86 -1.01
C ILE A 14 6.95 0.88 -1.62
N VAL A 15 7.10 -0.40 -1.34
CA VAL A 15 6.19 -1.42 -1.85
C VAL A 15 4.76 -1.16 -1.37
N SER A 16 4.60 -0.83 -0.10
CA SER A 16 3.30 -0.53 0.47
C SER A 16 2.64 0.67 -0.22
N VAL A 17 3.40 1.72 -0.45
CA VAL A 17 2.89 2.91 -1.13
C VAL A 17 2.47 2.58 -2.56
N VAL A 18 3.30 1.83 -3.28
CA VAL A 18 3.00 1.44 -4.65
C VAL A 18 1.72 0.61 -4.70
N LEU A 19 1.60 -0.39 -3.83
CA LEU A 19 0.42 -1.23 -3.77
C LEU A 19 -0.82 -0.43 -3.41
N PHE A 20 -0.69 0.51 -2.49
CA PHE A 20 -1.80 1.38 -2.10
C PHE A 20 -2.29 2.21 -3.28
N LEU A 21 -1.37 2.80 -4.03
CA LEU A 21 -1.72 3.60 -5.20
C LEU A 21 -2.41 2.74 -6.26
N ILE A 22 -1.92 1.53 -6.48
CA ILE A 22 -2.53 0.60 -7.43
C ILE A 22 -3.97 0.29 -7.00
N LYS A 23 -4.19 0.05 -5.72
CA LYS A 23 -5.53 -0.22 -5.20
C LYS A 23 -6.47 0.97 -5.39
N ILE A 24 -5.98 2.17 -5.15
CA ILE A 24 -6.78 3.39 -5.34
C ILE A 24 -7.18 3.53 -6.80
N VAL A 25 -6.23 3.34 -7.72
CA VAL A 25 -6.52 3.43 -9.16
C VAL A 25 -7.53 2.36 -9.57
N ALA A 26 -7.35 1.13 -9.09
CA ALA A 26 -8.27 0.05 -9.40
C ALA A 26 -9.68 0.36 -8.90
N TRP A 27 -9.79 0.90 -7.68
CA TRP A 27 -11.10 1.32 -7.16
C TRP A 27 -11.72 2.40 -8.04
N TYR A 28 -10.95 3.38 -8.43
CA TYR A 28 -11.43 4.48 -9.26
C TYR A 28 -11.98 3.97 -10.59
N MET A 29 -11.29 3.01 -11.20
CA MET A 29 -11.68 2.48 -12.50
C MET A 29 -12.87 1.52 -12.43
N THR A 30 -12.96 0.73 -11.38
CA THR A 30 -13.99 -0.32 -11.25
C THR A 30 -15.11 0.05 -10.29
N HIS A 31 -14.92 1.09 -9.47
CA HIS A 31 -15.84 1.48 -8.41
C HIS A 31 -16.18 0.33 -7.46
N SER A 32 -15.17 -0.50 -7.17
CA SER A 32 -15.36 -1.65 -6.29
C SER A 32 -15.21 -1.23 -4.83
N VAL A 33 -16.26 -1.37 -4.06
CA VAL A 33 -16.25 -1.06 -2.64
C VAL A 33 -15.28 -1.97 -1.89
N ALA A 34 -15.11 -3.22 -2.36
CA ALA A 34 -14.19 -4.15 -1.75
C ALA A 34 -12.76 -3.63 -1.81
N ILE A 35 -12.36 -3.06 -2.95
CA ILE A 35 -11.01 -2.49 -3.11
C ILE A 35 -10.87 -1.26 -2.24
N LEU A 36 -11.90 -0.43 -2.14
CA LEU A 36 -11.88 0.74 -1.29
C LEU A 36 -11.71 0.35 0.18
N THR A 37 -12.44 -0.66 0.63
CA THR A 37 -12.33 -1.16 2.00
C THR A 37 -10.90 -1.64 2.27
N ASP A 38 -10.31 -2.37 1.33
CA ASP A 38 -8.95 -2.86 1.45
C ASP A 38 -7.94 -1.71 1.57
N ALA A 39 -8.13 -0.67 0.78
CA ALA A 39 -7.27 0.53 0.85
C ALA A 39 -7.42 1.23 2.20
N LEU A 40 -8.63 1.34 2.72
CA LEU A 40 -8.87 1.96 4.03
C LEU A 40 -8.21 1.15 5.15
N GLU A 41 -8.28 -0.16 5.09
CA GLU A 41 -7.59 -1.00 6.06
C GLU A 41 -6.08 -0.77 6.03
N SER A 42 -5.51 -0.57 4.84
CA SER A 42 -4.09 -0.28 4.70
C SER A 42 -3.72 1.03 5.38
N ILE A 43 -4.60 2.03 5.35
CA ILE A 43 -4.36 3.31 6.03
C ILE A 43 -4.43 3.13 7.54
N VAL A 44 -5.45 2.42 8.02
CA VAL A 44 -5.67 2.24 9.45
C VAL A 44 -4.60 1.32 10.06
N ASN A 45 -4.18 0.31 9.34
CA ASN A 45 -3.19 -0.64 9.82
C ASN A 45 -1.79 -0.01 9.84
#